data_a0867bc8b1617275acb836bde5d731b0
#
_entry.id   a0867bc8b1617275acb836bde5d731b0
#
_cell.length_a   1.000
_cell.length_b   1.000
_cell.length_c   1.000
_cell.angle_alpha   90.00
_cell.angle_beta   90.00
_cell.angle_gamma   90.00
#
_symmetry.space_group_name_H-M   'P 1'
#
loop_
_entity.id
_entity.type
_entity.pdbx_description
1 polymer ?
#
loop_
_entity_poly.entity_id
_entity_poly.type
_entity_poly.pdbx_seq_one_letter_code
_entity_poly.pdbx_strand_id
1 'polypeptide(L)'
;MTTTAADQAPGSSPAPEPTDENVWLEEIYGEAPLAWVREQNARTEDLLEDADYAGLEGSILEVLDSTDRIAMVGKRGEWYYNFWKDQANPKGLWRRTTWESYLTDSPDWDVLLDVDALAAAEGEEWVFHGATFLRPAAGEPYRLALLALSPDGGDANRYREFDVGTRTFVDPASGGFDLPTAKGNVSWLDADTLLVASTAGNLPRTASSYARTAVTLRRGETLAAAARLFQVPEDHMMAVVAHDSTPGFERTFAVDYIDFYNRSTFIRWDDAWLEIDAPTDVNLSAHREWLLFRPQQD
;
A
#
# COMPACT_ATOMS: atom_id res chain seq x y z
N MET A 1 61.12 21.80 33.84
CA MET A 1 60.13 21.94 32.77
C MET A 1 58.77 21.60 33.34
N THR A 2 57.99 22.62 33.62
CA THR A 2 56.72 22.53 34.36
C THR A 2 55.62 22.40 33.35
N THR A 3 54.89 21.24 33.37
CA THR A 3 53.75 20.99 32.51
C THR A 3 52.49 21.55 33.19
N THR A 4 51.88 22.55 32.56
CA THR A 4 50.64 23.17 33.00
C THR A 4 49.47 22.27 32.65
N ALA A 5 48.65 21.87 33.61
CA ALA A 5 47.39 21.16 33.41
C ALA A 5 46.35 22.13 32.82
N ALA A 6 45.73 21.73 31.74
CA ALA A 6 44.59 22.45 31.17
C ALA A 6 43.32 22.21 32.02
N ASP A 7 42.74 23.33 32.44
CA ASP A 7 41.50 23.43 33.18
C ASP A 7 40.33 23.00 32.26
N GLN A 8 39.68 21.89 32.57
CA GLN A 8 38.45 21.46 31.89
C GLN A 8 37.27 22.22 32.48
N ALA A 9 36.64 23.04 31.66
CA ALA A 9 35.38 23.69 32.02
C ALA A 9 34.29 22.64 32.33
N PRO A 10 33.43 22.84 33.35
CA PRO A 10 32.37 21.91 33.68
C PRO A 10 31.35 21.86 32.55
N GLY A 11 31.12 20.65 32.00
CA GLY A 11 30.16 20.40 30.96
C GLY A 11 28.75 20.84 31.39
N SER A 12 28.13 21.72 30.63
CA SER A 12 26.74 22.09 30.76
C SER A 12 25.88 20.82 30.53
N SER A 13 25.15 20.39 31.55
CA SER A 13 24.08 19.38 31.31
C SER A 13 23.12 19.90 30.22
N PRO A 14 22.69 19.06 29.30
CA PRO A 14 21.68 19.48 28.33
C PRO A 14 20.43 19.92 29.08
N ALA A 15 19.81 21.01 28.65
CA ALA A 15 18.54 21.45 29.17
C ALA A 15 17.52 20.30 29.03
N PRO A 16 16.63 20.08 30.01
CA PRO A 16 15.59 19.08 29.83
C PRO A 16 14.77 19.40 28.59
N GLU A 17 14.56 18.40 27.73
CA GLU A 17 13.68 18.55 26.58
C GLU A 17 12.30 19.01 27.05
N PRO A 18 11.65 19.94 26.33
CA PRO A 18 10.30 20.38 26.70
C PRO A 18 9.38 19.16 26.70
N THR A 19 8.70 18.95 27.83
CA THR A 19 7.71 17.87 27.96
C THR A 19 6.57 18.20 26.99
N ASP A 20 6.31 17.33 26.02
CA ASP A 20 5.16 17.48 25.13
C ASP A 20 3.88 17.21 25.94
N GLU A 21 3.08 18.27 26.13
CA GLU A 21 1.81 18.20 26.86
C GLU A 21 0.71 17.47 26.09
N ASN A 22 0.93 17.18 24.79
CA ASN A 22 -0.03 16.57 23.88
C ASN A 22 0.23 15.08 23.61
N VAL A 23 1.18 14.44 24.28
CA VAL A 23 1.49 13.00 24.14
C VAL A 23 0.24 12.12 24.26
N TRP A 24 -0.74 12.54 25.07
CA TRP A 24 -2.00 11.81 25.25
C TRP A 24 -2.84 11.71 23.94
N LEU A 25 -2.63 12.59 22.95
CA LEU A 25 -3.27 12.52 21.63
C LEU A 25 -2.73 11.37 20.77
N GLU A 26 -1.59 10.77 21.13
CA GLU A 26 -1.02 9.64 20.40
C GLU A 26 -1.79 8.32 20.66
N GLU A 27 -2.68 8.28 21.64
CA GLU A 27 -3.58 7.15 21.84
C GLU A 27 -4.69 7.14 20.78
N ILE A 28 -4.43 6.51 19.64
CA ILE A 28 -5.30 6.50 18.45
C ILE A 28 -6.75 6.13 18.77
N TYR A 29 -7.00 5.18 19.67
CA TYR A 29 -8.32 4.69 20.06
C TYR A 29 -8.74 5.11 21.47
N GLY A 30 -7.99 6.02 22.09
CA GLY A 30 -8.29 6.55 23.44
C GLY A 30 -9.59 7.36 23.43
N GLU A 31 -10.41 7.23 24.49
CA GLU A 31 -11.66 7.98 24.59
C GLU A 31 -11.42 9.51 24.65
N ALA A 32 -10.40 9.95 25.38
CA ALA A 32 -10.05 11.36 25.54
C ALA A 32 -9.55 12.00 24.24
N PRO A 33 -8.59 11.41 23.48
CA PRO A 33 -8.20 11.91 22.17
C PRO A 33 -9.35 12.00 21.19
N LEU A 34 -10.18 10.94 21.11
CA LEU A 34 -11.32 10.92 20.21
C LEU A 34 -12.41 11.95 20.58
N ALA A 35 -12.61 12.22 21.88
CA ALA A 35 -13.51 13.26 22.33
C ALA A 35 -13.00 14.65 21.95
N TRP A 36 -11.70 14.89 22.12
CA TRP A 36 -11.06 16.14 21.70
C TRP A 36 -11.17 16.36 20.18
N VAL A 37 -10.90 15.33 19.39
CA VAL A 37 -11.05 15.40 17.91
C VAL A 37 -12.48 15.76 17.53
N ARG A 38 -13.50 15.12 18.12
CA ARG A 38 -14.91 15.45 17.86
C ARG A 38 -15.24 16.89 18.22
N GLU A 39 -14.70 17.41 19.33
CA GLU A 39 -14.90 18.81 19.71
C GLU A 39 -14.26 19.78 18.70
N GLN A 40 -13.04 19.49 18.21
CA GLN A 40 -12.40 20.32 17.20
C GLN A 40 -13.16 20.28 15.85
N ASN A 41 -13.64 19.09 15.45
CA ASN A 41 -14.44 18.92 14.24
C ASN A 41 -15.73 19.77 14.32
N ALA A 42 -16.48 19.68 15.42
CA ALA A 42 -17.69 20.48 15.62
C ALA A 42 -17.43 21.99 15.52
N ARG A 43 -16.30 22.48 16.06
CA ARG A 43 -15.91 23.90 15.91
C ARG A 43 -15.60 24.26 14.45
N THR A 44 -15.00 23.34 13.70
CA THR A 44 -14.69 23.54 12.28
C THR A 44 -15.98 23.58 11.46
N GLU A 45 -16.89 22.65 11.71
CA GLU A 45 -18.22 22.58 11.09
C GLU A 45 -18.99 23.89 11.32
N ASP A 46 -19.11 24.33 12.59
CA ASP A 46 -19.78 25.60 12.95
C ASP A 46 -19.16 26.84 12.28
N LEU A 47 -17.86 26.80 11.97
CA LEU A 47 -17.14 27.94 11.40
C LEU A 47 -17.17 27.96 9.87
N LEU A 48 -17.11 26.80 9.23
CA LEU A 48 -16.85 26.68 7.79
C LEU A 48 -18.04 26.11 6.99
N GLU A 49 -18.91 25.32 7.62
CA GLU A 49 -20.01 24.66 6.93
C GLU A 49 -21.26 25.55 6.91
N ASP A 50 -21.31 26.48 5.98
CA ASP A 50 -22.44 27.32 5.68
C ASP A 50 -23.29 26.81 4.51
N ALA A 51 -24.26 27.60 4.05
CA ALA A 51 -25.14 27.23 2.93
C ALA A 51 -24.37 27.09 1.60
N ASP A 52 -23.28 27.85 1.43
CA ASP A 52 -22.45 27.79 0.22
C ASP A 52 -21.60 26.48 0.22
N TYR A 53 -21.10 26.05 1.39
CA TYR A 53 -20.42 24.78 1.57
C TYR A 53 -21.33 23.61 1.18
N ALA A 54 -22.55 23.55 1.75
CA ALA A 54 -23.51 22.48 1.45
C ALA A 54 -23.90 22.42 -0.04
N GLY A 55 -24.04 23.59 -0.68
CA GLY A 55 -24.29 23.68 -2.13
C GLY A 55 -23.14 23.16 -2.97
N LEU A 56 -21.90 23.47 -2.57
CA LEU A 56 -20.69 22.99 -3.25
C LEU A 56 -20.49 21.49 -3.05
N GLU A 57 -20.68 20.99 -1.83
CA GLU A 57 -20.62 19.56 -1.53
C GLU A 57 -21.60 18.76 -2.39
N GLY A 58 -22.88 19.21 -2.46
CA GLY A 58 -23.89 18.57 -3.32
C GLY A 58 -23.50 18.56 -4.79
N SER A 59 -22.96 19.67 -5.31
CA SER A 59 -22.51 19.75 -6.71
C SER A 59 -21.32 18.84 -7.01
N ILE A 60 -20.37 18.72 -6.08
CA ILE A 60 -19.23 17.79 -6.19
C ILE A 60 -19.73 16.35 -6.15
N LEU A 61 -20.65 16.02 -5.25
CA LEU A 61 -21.23 14.69 -5.14
C LEU A 61 -21.97 14.29 -6.43
N GLU A 62 -22.74 15.17 -7.05
CA GLU A 62 -23.38 14.92 -8.34
C GLU A 62 -22.36 14.54 -9.43
N VAL A 63 -21.19 15.21 -9.46
CA VAL A 63 -20.12 14.89 -10.42
C VAL A 63 -19.48 13.54 -10.10
N LEU A 64 -19.25 13.24 -8.82
CA LEU A 64 -18.65 11.98 -8.39
C LEU A 64 -19.58 10.78 -8.62
N ASP A 65 -20.89 10.98 -8.49
CA ASP A 65 -21.92 9.95 -8.70
C ASP A 65 -22.35 9.82 -10.18
N SER A 66 -21.91 10.74 -11.05
CA SER A 66 -22.25 10.72 -12.46
C SER A 66 -21.79 9.43 -13.13
N THR A 67 -22.66 8.85 -13.95
CA THR A 67 -22.39 7.71 -14.81
C THR A 67 -21.77 8.07 -16.16
N ASP A 68 -21.73 9.36 -16.51
CA ASP A 68 -21.18 9.88 -17.78
C ASP A 68 -19.64 9.88 -17.83
N ARG A 69 -18.99 9.26 -16.86
CA ARG A 69 -17.53 9.18 -16.77
C ARG A 69 -17.00 8.06 -17.67
N ILE A 70 -15.85 8.31 -18.29
CA ILE A 70 -15.12 7.28 -19.01
C ILE A 70 -14.52 6.30 -18.00
N ALA A 71 -14.87 5.02 -18.13
CA ALA A 71 -14.30 3.97 -17.29
C ALA A 71 -12.83 3.74 -17.66
N MET A 72 -11.90 4.23 -16.83
CA MET A 72 -10.47 3.98 -17.02
C MET A 72 -10.17 2.49 -16.85
N VAL A 73 -9.50 1.88 -17.82
CA VAL A 73 -9.26 0.44 -17.83
C VAL A 73 -7.78 0.09 -17.86
N GLY A 74 -7.41 -0.99 -17.16
CA GLY A 74 -6.10 -1.62 -17.22
C GLY A 74 -6.13 -2.97 -17.91
N LYS A 75 -5.30 -3.16 -18.96
CA LYS A 75 -5.26 -4.42 -19.70
C LYS A 75 -4.50 -5.52 -18.94
N ARG A 76 -5.08 -6.73 -18.86
CA ARG A 76 -4.41 -7.97 -18.44
C ARG A 76 -4.88 -9.12 -19.33
N GLY A 77 -3.96 -9.63 -20.15
CA GLY A 77 -4.33 -10.61 -21.18
C GLY A 77 -5.34 -10.04 -22.17
N GLU A 78 -6.47 -10.71 -22.33
CA GLU A 78 -7.56 -10.30 -23.23
C GLU A 78 -8.60 -9.41 -22.54
N TRP A 79 -8.51 -9.24 -21.22
CA TRP A 79 -9.46 -8.50 -20.42
C TRP A 79 -8.98 -7.11 -20.05
N TYR A 80 -9.95 -6.19 -19.92
CA TYR A 80 -9.79 -4.80 -19.51
C TYR A 80 -10.51 -4.59 -18.17
N TYR A 81 -9.74 -4.34 -17.13
CA TYR A 81 -10.20 -4.24 -15.74
C TYR A 81 -10.43 -2.80 -15.35
N ASN A 82 -11.50 -2.57 -14.59
CA ASN A 82 -11.91 -1.27 -14.09
C ASN A 82 -12.37 -1.41 -12.64
N PHE A 83 -12.19 -0.35 -11.86
CA PHE A 83 -12.87 -0.18 -10.60
C PHE A 83 -13.85 0.98 -10.74
N TRP A 84 -15.12 0.74 -10.42
CA TRP A 84 -16.21 1.67 -10.65
C TRP A 84 -16.96 1.96 -9.37
N LYS A 85 -17.23 3.26 -9.09
CA LYS A 85 -18.10 3.73 -8.03
C LYS A 85 -19.18 4.60 -8.63
N ASP A 86 -20.38 4.49 -8.10
CA ASP A 86 -21.51 5.36 -8.40
C ASP A 86 -22.47 5.38 -7.20
N GLN A 87 -23.59 6.07 -7.32
CA GLN A 87 -24.59 6.16 -6.25
C GLN A 87 -25.14 4.78 -5.82
N ALA A 88 -25.27 3.84 -6.74
CA ALA A 88 -25.77 2.49 -6.45
C ALA A 88 -24.69 1.59 -5.81
N ASN A 89 -23.43 1.90 -6.04
CA ASN A 89 -22.26 1.11 -5.60
C ASN A 89 -21.22 2.04 -4.95
N PRO A 90 -21.51 2.62 -3.78
CA PRO A 90 -20.64 3.63 -3.15
C PRO A 90 -19.30 3.06 -2.70
N LYS A 91 -19.19 1.77 -2.34
CA LYS A 91 -17.90 1.10 -2.05
C LYS A 91 -17.24 0.59 -3.32
N GLY A 92 -18.00 0.31 -4.38
CA GLY A 92 -17.55 0.08 -5.73
C GLY A 92 -17.53 -1.36 -6.21
N LEU A 93 -17.42 -1.48 -7.52
CA LEU A 93 -17.36 -2.74 -8.27
C LEU A 93 -15.98 -2.91 -8.90
N TRP A 94 -15.28 -3.99 -8.60
CA TRP A 94 -14.16 -4.43 -9.43
C TRP A 94 -14.70 -5.32 -10.54
N ARG A 95 -14.49 -4.88 -11.79
CA ARG A 95 -15.12 -5.48 -12.97
C ARG A 95 -14.18 -5.52 -14.16
N ARG A 96 -14.53 -6.28 -15.17
CA ARG A 96 -13.75 -6.38 -16.41
C ARG A 96 -14.69 -6.44 -17.64
N THR A 97 -14.11 -6.16 -18.81
CA THR A 97 -14.79 -6.28 -20.10
C THR A 97 -13.79 -6.67 -21.18
N THR A 98 -14.29 -7.05 -22.37
CA THR A 98 -13.43 -7.23 -23.55
C THR A 98 -13.20 -5.90 -24.25
N TRP A 99 -12.21 -5.83 -25.15
CA TRP A 99 -11.95 -4.61 -25.91
C TRP A 99 -13.10 -4.25 -26.84
N GLU A 100 -13.67 -5.26 -27.50
CA GLU A 100 -14.80 -5.08 -28.39
C GLU A 100 -16.01 -4.50 -27.68
N SER A 101 -16.33 -5.00 -26.49
CA SER A 101 -17.42 -4.48 -25.67
C SER A 101 -17.13 -3.08 -25.16
N TYR A 102 -15.88 -2.82 -24.71
CA TYR A 102 -15.48 -1.51 -24.18
C TYR A 102 -15.65 -0.37 -25.20
N LEU A 103 -15.52 -0.67 -26.50
CA LEU A 103 -15.67 0.33 -27.58
C LEU A 103 -17.13 0.63 -27.94
N THR A 104 -18.10 -0.02 -27.29
CA THR A 104 -19.52 0.26 -27.52
C THR A 104 -20.03 1.37 -26.59
N ASP A 105 -21.18 1.97 -26.93
CA ASP A 105 -21.84 2.97 -26.06
C ASP A 105 -22.35 2.38 -24.74
N SER A 106 -22.49 1.05 -24.65
CA SER A 106 -22.95 0.31 -23.47
C SER A 106 -22.11 -0.95 -23.26
N PRO A 107 -20.93 -0.84 -22.68
CA PRO A 107 -20.08 -1.99 -22.44
C PRO A 107 -20.70 -3.01 -21.47
N ASP A 108 -20.62 -4.29 -21.84
CA ASP A 108 -20.95 -5.39 -20.93
C ASP A 108 -19.83 -5.56 -19.90
N TRP A 109 -20.16 -5.36 -18.63
CA TRP A 109 -19.22 -5.49 -17.52
C TRP A 109 -19.44 -6.80 -16.77
N ASP A 110 -18.39 -7.61 -16.75
CA ASP A 110 -18.29 -8.81 -15.90
C ASP A 110 -17.81 -8.41 -14.52
N VAL A 111 -18.73 -8.40 -13.52
CA VAL A 111 -18.39 -8.04 -12.14
C VAL A 111 -17.64 -9.20 -11.48
N LEU A 112 -16.45 -8.91 -10.96
CA LEU A 112 -15.58 -9.84 -10.24
C LEU A 112 -15.79 -9.75 -8.74
N LEU A 113 -15.87 -8.54 -8.21
CA LEU A 113 -16.09 -8.26 -6.79
C LEU A 113 -17.00 -7.05 -6.63
N ASP A 114 -18.05 -7.23 -5.88
CA ASP A 114 -18.92 -6.19 -5.34
C ASP A 114 -18.45 -5.89 -3.90
N VAL A 115 -17.87 -4.69 -3.68
CA VAL A 115 -17.31 -4.32 -2.38
C VAL A 115 -18.40 -3.98 -1.38
N ASP A 116 -19.56 -3.48 -1.82
CA ASP A 116 -20.71 -3.22 -0.97
C ASP A 116 -21.29 -4.55 -0.43
N ALA A 117 -21.44 -5.55 -1.30
CA ALA A 117 -21.89 -6.88 -0.91
C ALA A 117 -20.87 -7.58 0.02
N LEU A 118 -19.58 -7.46 -0.25
CA LEU A 118 -18.53 -7.99 0.63
C LEU A 118 -18.57 -7.34 2.01
N ALA A 119 -18.67 -6.02 2.07
CA ALA A 119 -18.74 -5.26 3.30
C ALA A 119 -19.94 -5.67 4.15
N ALA A 120 -21.11 -5.81 3.52
CA ALA A 120 -22.32 -6.27 4.19
C ALA A 120 -22.21 -7.72 4.71
N ALA A 121 -21.57 -8.61 3.95
CA ALA A 121 -21.40 -10.01 4.32
C ALA A 121 -20.42 -10.22 5.49
N GLU A 122 -19.35 -9.43 5.54
CA GLU A 122 -18.29 -9.56 6.54
C GLU A 122 -18.46 -8.60 7.73
N GLY A 123 -19.35 -7.59 7.64
CA GLY A 123 -19.58 -6.58 8.68
C GLY A 123 -18.42 -5.61 8.81
N GLU A 124 -17.70 -5.33 7.70
CA GLU A 124 -16.50 -4.49 7.64
C GLU A 124 -16.70 -3.36 6.63
N GLU A 125 -16.11 -2.21 6.91
CA GLU A 125 -16.17 -1.02 6.02
C GLU A 125 -15.07 -1.08 4.93
N TRP A 126 -15.07 -2.16 4.15
CA TRP A 126 -14.03 -2.39 3.15
C TRP A 126 -13.88 -1.25 2.13
N VAL A 127 -12.64 -0.83 1.92
CA VAL A 127 -12.20 0.04 0.82
C VAL A 127 -11.23 -0.75 -0.06
N PHE A 128 -11.52 -0.81 -1.35
CA PHE A 128 -10.67 -1.51 -2.32
C PHE A 128 -9.49 -0.62 -2.74
N HIS A 129 -8.27 -1.04 -2.39
CA HIS A 129 -7.03 -0.34 -2.73
C HIS A 129 -6.35 -0.89 -3.99
N GLY A 130 -6.88 -1.96 -4.58
CA GLY A 130 -6.39 -2.48 -5.84
C GLY A 130 -6.16 -3.98 -5.86
N ALA A 131 -5.74 -4.45 -7.04
CA ALA A 131 -5.44 -5.85 -7.32
C ALA A 131 -4.07 -5.99 -7.98
N THR A 132 -3.22 -6.85 -7.42
CA THR A 132 -1.92 -7.21 -7.99
C THR A 132 -2.01 -8.61 -8.56
N PHE A 133 -2.00 -8.72 -9.89
CA PHE A 133 -2.09 -10.02 -10.57
C PHE A 133 -0.78 -10.79 -10.51
N LEU A 134 -0.90 -12.10 -10.25
CA LEU A 134 0.15 -13.04 -10.58
C LEU A 134 0.30 -13.09 -12.10
N ARG A 135 1.52 -12.88 -12.61
CA ARG A 135 1.78 -13.06 -14.04
C ARG A 135 1.69 -14.53 -14.40
N PRO A 136 0.84 -14.92 -15.36
CA PRO A 136 0.73 -16.31 -15.79
C PRO A 136 1.92 -16.74 -16.66
N ALA A 137 2.06 -18.04 -16.86
CA ALA A 137 2.92 -18.59 -17.92
C ALA A 137 2.47 -18.09 -19.30
N ALA A 138 3.39 -18.14 -20.26
CA ALA A 138 3.08 -17.68 -21.62
C ALA A 138 1.91 -18.48 -22.24
N GLY A 139 0.89 -17.78 -22.68
CA GLY A 139 -0.33 -18.35 -23.26
C GLY A 139 -1.43 -18.69 -22.26
N GLU A 140 -1.17 -18.59 -20.96
CA GLU A 140 -2.17 -18.81 -19.93
C GLU A 140 -2.90 -17.50 -19.56
N PRO A 141 -4.18 -17.58 -19.14
CA PRO A 141 -4.91 -16.41 -18.73
C PRO A 141 -4.48 -15.91 -17.34
N TYR A 142 -4.63 -14.61 -17.08
CA TYR A 142 -4.52 -14.06 -15.72
C TYR A 142 -5.65 -14.60 -14.86
N ARG A 143 -5.30 -15.30 -13.78
CA ARG A 143 -6.26 -15.97 -12.91
C ARG A 143 -6.19 -15.55 -11.45
N LEU A 144 -5.01 -15.46 -10.88
CA LEU A 144 -4.82 -15.14 -9.47
C LEU A 144 -4.44 -13.67 -9.29
N ALA A 145 -5.03 -13.02 -8.31
CA ALA A 145 -4.71 -11.67 -7.89
C ALA A 145 -4.66 -11.58 -6.38
N LEU A 146 -3.78 -10.73 -5.84
CA LEU A 146 -3.85 -10.27 -4.45
C LEU A 146 -4.69 -9.01 -4.41
N LEU A 147 -5.78 -9.02 -3.66
CA LEU A 147 -6.61 -7.85 -3.42
C LEU A 147 -6.15 -7.17 -2.14
N ALA A 148 -5.88 -5.87 -2.22
CA ALA A 148 -5.61 -5.02 -1.07
C ALA A 148 -6.94 -4.40 -0.62
N LEU A 149 -7.40 -4.75 0.58
CA LEU A 149 -8.64 -4.30 1.19
C LEU A 149 -8.33 -3.60 2.52
N SER A 150 -8.67 -2.33 2.64
CA SER A 150 -8.55 -1.59 3.90
C SER A 150 -9.88 -1.58 4.64
N PRO A 151 -9.92 -1.87 5.96
CA PRO A 151 -11.17 -1.86 6.72
C PRO A 151 -11.73 -0.44 6.98
N ASP A 152 -10.89 0.59 6.82
CA ASP A 152 -11.22 1.98 7.15
C ASP A 152 -10.77 3.00 6.09
N GLY A 153 -10.15 2.53 5.00
CA GLY A 153 -9.58 3.38 3.95
C GLY A 153 -8.21 3.99 4.29
N GLY A 154 -7.63 3.67 5.44
CA GLY A 154 -6.27 4.05 5.82
C GLY A 154 -5.19 3.26 5.07
N ASP A 155 -3.93 3.43 5.46
CA ASP A 155 -2.76 2.81 4.81
C ASP A 155 -2.50 1.34 5.24
N ALA A 156 -3.33 0.78 6.13
CA ALA A 156 -3.30 -0.62 6.50
C ALA A 156 -4.23 -1.45 5.61
N ASN A 157 -3.72 -2.53 5.06
CA ASN A 157 -4.44 -3.41 4.14
C ASN A 157 -4.42 -4.86 4.62
N ARG A 158 -5.54 -5.56 4.42
CA ARG A 158 -5.61 -7.01 4.38
C ARG A 158 -5.39 -7.45 2.94
N TYR A 159 -4.40 -8.30 2.70
CA TYR A 159 -4.14 -8.85 1.38
C TYR A 159 -4.73 -10.25 1.28
N ARG A 160 -5.65 -10.45 0.33
CA ARG A 160 -6.33 -11.72 0.14
C ARG A 160 -6.16 -12.20 -1.31
N GLU A 161 -5.84 -13.47 -1.46
CA GLU A 161 -5.78 -14.09 -2.78
C GLU A 161 -7.18 -14.31 -3.35
N PHE A 162 -7.36 -13.94 -4.61
CA PHE A 162 -8.62 -14.00 -5.33
C PHE A 162 -8.44 -14.68 -6.68
N ASP A 163 -9.32 -15.62 -6.98
CA ASP A 163 -9.39 -16.30 -8.28
C ASP A 163 -10.44 -15.61 -9.15
N VAL A 164 -10.00 -14.90 -10.20
CA VAL A 164 -10.91 -14.17 -11.10
C VAL A 164 -11.70 -15.11 -12.02
N GLY A 165 -11.32 -16.38 -12.15
CA GLY A 165 -12.05 -17.38 -12.89
C GLY A 165 -13.30 -17.87 -12.15
N THR A 166 -13.17 -18.11 -10.85
CA THR A 166 -14.28 -18.50 -9.96
C THR A 166 -14.95 -17.30 -9.30
N ARG A 167 -14.32 -16.12 -9.32
CA ARG A 167 -14.78 -14.88 -8.66
C ARG A 167 -14.91 -15.04 -7.15
N THR A 168 -13.98 -15.75 -6.54
CA THR A 168 -13.99 -16.02 -5.11
C THR A 168 -12.60 -15.83 -4.51
N PHE A 169 -12.56 -15.52 -3.23
CA PHE A 169 -11.31 -15.61 -2.47
C PHE A 169 -10.87 -17.07 -2.39
N VAL A 170 -9.55 -17.29 -2.53
CA VAL A 170 -8.96 -18.60 -2.34
C VAL A 170 -8.93 -18.90 -0.84
N ASP A 171 -9.55 -20.03 -0.44
CA ASP A 171 -9.64 -20.43 0.96
C ASP A 171 -8.25 -20.66 1.56
N PRO A 172 -7.87 -19.99 2.67
CA PRO A 172 -6.63 -20.24 3.38
C PRO A 172 -6.45 -21.71 3.80
N ALA A 173 -7.53 -22.42 4.13
CA ALA A 173 -7.47 -23.85 4.44
C ALA A 173 -7.07 -24.71 3.22
N SER A 174 -7.28 -24.16 2.01
CA SER A 174 -6.82 -24.75 0.74
C SER A 174 -5.47 -24.17 0.27
N GLY A 175 -4.80 -23.43 1.13
CA GLY A 175 -3.50 -22.83 0.88
C GLY A 175 -3.54 -21.41 0.29
N GLY A 176 -4.71 -20.75 0.20
CA GLY A 176 -4.82 -19.37 -0.26
C GLY A 176 -4.06 -18.39 0.65
N PHE A 177 -3.49 -17.34 0.06
CA PHE A 177 -2.88 -16.26 0.85
C PHE A 177 -3.96 -15.35 1.45
N ASP A 178 -3.87 -15.14 2.75
CA ASP A 178 -4.69 -14.21 3.52
C ASP A 178 -3.82 -13.61 4.63
N LEU A 179 -3.35 -12.39 4.43
CA LEU A 179 -2.48 -11.70 5.37
C LEU A 179 -3.32 -10.75 6.23
N PRO A 180 -3.07 -10.71 7.55
CA PRO A 180 -3.81 -9.82 8.44
C PRO A 180 -3.62 -8.35 8.06
N THR A 181 -4.61 -7.51 8.41
CA THR A 181 -4.56 -6.07 8.19
C THR A 181 -3.33 -5.46 8.83
N ALA A 182 -2.50 -4.82 8.01
CA ALA A 182 -1.26 -4.18 8.44
C ALA A 182 -0.79 -3.15 7.41
N LYS A 183 0.06 -2.21 7.85
CA LYS A 183 0.78 -1.33 6.94
C LYS A 183 1.87 -2.13 6.22
N GLY A 184 2.02 -1.88 4.93
CA GLY A 184 3.07 -2.52 4.13
C GLY A 184 2.70 -2.73 2.68
N ASN A 185 3.60 -3.42 1.97
CA ASN A 185 3.37 -3.82 0.61
C ASN A 185 3.57 -5.34 0.43
N VAL A 186 2.79 -5.91 -0.49
CA VAL A 186 2.85 -7.34 -0.83
C VAL A 186 2.88 -7.47 -2.34
N SER A 187 3.76 -8.31 -2.85
CA SER A 187 3.85 -8.63 -4.27
C SER A 187 4.12 -10.12 -4.49
N TRP A 188 3.75 -10.61 -5.67
CA TRP A 188 4.08 -11.95 -6.09
C TRP A 188 5.57 -12.06 -6.44
N LEU A 189 6.23 -13.11 -5.95
CA LEU A 189 7.48 -13.59 -6.51
C LEU A 189 7.17 -14.67 -7.57
N ASP A 190 6.33 -15.63 -7.20
CA ASP A 190 5.79 -16.69 -8.05
C ASP A 190 4.44 -17.16 -7.51
N ALA A 191 3.87 -18.27 -8.05
CA ALA A 191 2.56 -18.77 -7.65
C ALA A 191 2.50 -19.26 -6.18
N ASP A 192 3.65 -19.63 -5.60
CA ASP A 192 3.74 -20.21 -4.26
C ASP A 192 4.46 -19.32 -3.26
N THR A 193 4.89 -18.12 -3.71
CA THR A 193 5.75 -17.25 -2.89
C THR A 193 5.38 -15.80 -3.03
N LEU A 194 5.19 -15.13 -1.89
CA LEU A 194 5.02 -13.67 -1.79
C LEU A 194 6.28 -13.00 -1.25
N LEU A 195 6.52 -11.79 -1.70
CA LEU A 195 7.40 -10.81 -1.08
C LEU A 195 6.54 -9.91 -0.21
N VAL A 196 6.82 -9.88 1.09
CA VAL A 196 5.98 -9.19 2.08
C VAL A 196 6.85 -8.25 2.91
N ALA A 197 6.66 -6.95 2.76
CA ALA A 197 7.13 -5.93 3.70
C ALA A 197 5.93 -5.47 4.51
N SER A 198 5.85 -5.81 5.80
CA SER A 198 4.63 -5.62 6.58
C SER A 198 4.93 -5.35 8.05
N THR A 199 3.98 -4.66 8.70
CA THR A 199 3.95 -4.49 10.17
C THR A 199 3.14 -5.59 10.86
N ALA A 200 2.66 -6.60 10.11
CA ALA A 200 1.87 -7.69 10.65
C ALA A 200 2.67 -8.61 11.58
N GLY A 201 1.98 -9.18 12.56
CA GLY A 201 2.59 -10.10 13.52
C GLY A 201 3.70 -9.43 14.34
N ASN A 202 4.82 -10.14 14.49
CA ASN A 202 5.99 -9.66 15.25
C ASN A 202 7.09 -9.12 14.35
N LEU A 203 6.77 -8.76 13.09
CA LEU A 203 7.77 -8.17 12.20
C LEU A 203 8.20 -6.79 12.73
N PRO A 204 9.52 -6.48 12.68
CA PRO A 204 10.04 -5.20 13.15
C PRO A 204 9.45 -4.02 12.39
N ARG A 205 9.25 -2.91 13.12
CA ARG A 205 8.77 -1.63 12.59
C ARG A 205 9.88 -0.59 12.63
N THR A 206 9.77 0.42 11.80
CA THR A 206 10.57 1.64 11.88
C THR A 206 9.99 2.58 12.95
N ALA A 207 10.74 3.63 13.32
CA ALA A 207 10.25 4.70 14.19
C ALA A 207 9.00 5.40 13.63
N SER A 208 8.84 5.41 12.29
CA SER A 208 7.64 5.92 11.61
C SER A 208 6.46 4.93 11.61
N SER A 209 6.55 3.80 12.33
CA SER A 209 5.52 2.76 12.42
C SER A 209 5.20 2.03 11.10
N TYR A 210 6.11 2.05 10.13
CA TYR A 210 6.02 1.28 8.89
C TYR A 210 6.86 -0.01 8.93
N ALA A 211 6.77 -0.81 7.87
CA ALA A 211 7.53 -2.05 7.74
C ALA A 211 9.04 -1.78 7.69
N ARG A 212 9.78 -2.30 8.66
CA ARG A 212 11.25 -2.25 8.70
C ARG A 212 11.87 -3.42 7.96
N THR A 213 11.14 -4.54 7.85
CA THR A 213 11.66 -5.80 7.33
C THR A 213 10.75 -6.32 6.24
N ALA A 214 11.34 -6.80 5.17
CA ALA A 214 10.69 -7.61 4.17
C ALA A 214 11.07 -9.09 4.33
N VAL A 215 10.09 -9.97 4.09
CA VAL A 215 10.24 -11.43 4.18
C VAL A 215 9.78 -12.10 2.89
N THR A 216 10.23 -13.33 2.68
CA THR A 216 9.70 -14.24 1.67
C THR A 216 8.72 -15.18 2.35
N LEU A 217 7.44 -15.12 1.98
CA LEU A 217 6.38 -15.95 2.56
C LEU A 217 5.95 -17.01 1.54
N ARG A 218 6.16 -18.27 1.88
CA ARG A 218 5.71 -19.39 1.04
C ARG A 218 4.25 -19.76 1.36
N ARG A 219 3.59 -20.31 0.37
CA ARG A 219 2.22 -20.84 0.53
C ARG A 219 2.16 -21.85 1.68
N GLY A 220 1.21 -21.66 2.58
CA GLY A 220 1.05 -22.48 3.79
C GLY A 220 2.00 -22.14 4.95
N GLU A 221 2.94 -21.20 4.78
CA GLU A 221 3.75 -20.69 5.88
C GLU A 221 3.04 -19.59 6.66
N THR A 222 3.47 -19.37 7.90
CA THR A 222 3.08 -18.20 8.69
C THR A 222 4.12 -17.09 8.56
N LEU A 223 3.71 -15.83 8.73
CA LEU A 223 4.65 -14.69 8.73
C LEU A 223 5.78 -14.84 9.76
N ALA A 224 5.52 -15.51 10.89
CA ALA A 224 6.51 -15.74 11.93
C ALA A 224 7.63 -16.72 11.51
N ALA A 225 7.33 -17.62 10.56
CA ALA A 225 8.29 -18.59 10.02
C ALA A 225 8.96 -18.09 8.72
N ALA A 226 8.46 -17.02 8.12
CA ALA A 226 8.92 -16.50 6.84
C ALA A 226 10.39 -16.04 6.90
N ALA A 227 11.14 -16.35 5.85
CA ALA A 227 12.54 -16.01 5.77
C ALA A 227 12.74 -14.50 5.53
N ARG A 228 13.60 -13.87 6.34
CA ARG A 228 13.97 -12.47 6.14
C ARG A 228 14.70 -12.29 4.82
N LEU A 229 14.22 -11.32 4.05
CA LEU A 229 14.75 -11.00 2.72
C LEU A 229 15.55 -9.70 2.70
N PHE A 230 15.01 -8.63 3.31
CA PHE A 230 15.60 -7.29 3.33
C PHE A 230 15.24 -6.58 4.63
N GLN A 231 16.09 -5.64 5.06
CA GLN A 231 15.81 -4.85 6.26
C GLN A 231 16.47 -3.48 6.18
N VAL A 232 15.77 -2.44 6.63
CA VAL A 232 16.24 -1.06 6.69
C VAL A 232 16.58 -0.65 8.13
N PRO A 233 17.35 0.44 8.35
CA PRO A 233 17.53 1.07 9.65
C PRO A 233 16.20 1.42 10.33
N GLU A 234 16.20 1.53 11.65
CA GLU A 234 14.97 1.83 12.42
C GLU A 234 14.50 3.26 12.27
N ASP A 235 15.44 4.17 12.09
CA ASP A 235 15.23 5.62 11.88
C ASP A 235 14.86 5.98 10.44
N HIS A 236 14.93 5.02 9.50
CA HIS A 236 14.41 5.20 8.15
C HIS A 236 12.88 5.03 8.10
N MET A 237 12.26 5.53 7.03
CA MET A 237 10.82 5.54 6.93
C MET A 237 10.24 4.13 6.72
N MET A 238 10.66 3.39 5.69
CA MET A 238 10.12 2.04 5.42
C MET A 238 10.93 1.22 4.43
N ALA A 239 10.79 -0.10 4.50
CA ALA A 239 11.22 -1.06 3.49
C ALA A 239 10.09 -1.37 2.49
N VAL A 240 10.41 -1.45 1.21
CA VAL A 240 9.51 -1.93 0.16
C VAL A 240 10.26 -2.97 -0.67
N VAL A 241 9.56 -4.03 -1.10
CA VAL A 241 10.12 -5.04 -2.03
C VAL A 241 9.13 -5.30 -3.16
N ALA A 242 9.65 -5.48 -4.35
CA ALA A 242 8.86 -5.78 -5.53
C ALA A 242 9.61 -6.70 -6.49
N HIS A 243 8.86 -7.52 -7.24
CA HIS A 243 9.39 -8.38 -8.28
C HIS A 243 8.86 -7.93 -9.65
N ASP A 244 9.78 -7.63 -10.56
CA ASP A 244 9.47 -7.45 -11.98
C ASP A 244 9.46 -8.82 -12.65
N SER A 245 8.28 -9.32 -12.95
CA SER A 245 8.06 -10.61 -13.60
C SER A 245 8.02 -10.50 -15.13
N THR A 246 8.60 -9.44 -15.72
CA THR A 246 8.68 -9.28 -17.19
C THR A 246 9.53 -10.37 -17.80
N PRO A 247 8.99 -11.20 -18.74
CA PRO A 247 9.72 -12.35 -19.28
C PRO A 247 11.04 -11.96 -19.93
N GLY A 248 12.13 -12.62 -19.49
CA GLY A 248 13.50 -12.36 -19.88
C GLY A 248 14.17 -11.18 -19.19
N PHE A 249 13.46 -10.53 -18.27
CA PHE A 249 13.95 -9.38 -17.47
C PHE A 249 13.54 -9.50 -16.00
N GLU A 250 13.29 -10.73 -15.55
CA GLU A 250 12.86 -11.02 -14.18
C GLU A 250 13.92 -10.56 -13.18
N ARG A 251 13.50 -9.74 -12.22
CA ARG A 251 14.40 -9.18 -11.19
C ARG A 251 13.61 -8.73 -9.97
N THR A 252 14.26 -8.78 -8.84
CA THR A 252 13.66 -8.33 -7.57
C THR A 252 14.37 -7.08 -7.10
N PHE A 253 13.58 -6.08 -6.72
CA PHE A 253 14.04 -4.82 -6.15
C PHE A 253 13.68 -4.73 -4.69
N ALA A 254 14.54 -4.08 -3.92
CA ALA A 254 14.23 -3.55 -2.60
C ALA A 254 14.45 -2.04 -2.60
N VAL A 255 13.62 -1.33 -1.88
CA VAL A 255 13.76 0.12 -1.70
C VAL A 255 13.81 0.40 -0.21
N ASP A 256 14.83 1.10 0.19
CA ASP A 256 14.99 1.71 1.49
C ASP A 256 14.53 3.17 1.39
N TYR A 257 13.33 3.46 1.87
CA TYR A 257 12.85 4.83 2.00
C TYR A 257 13.47 5.44 3.25
N ILE A 258 14.46 6.30 3.05
CA ILE A 258 15.14 7.03 4.12
C ILE A 258 14.15 8.02 4.76
N ASP A 259 13.46 8.79 3.92
CA ASP A 259 12.37 9.70 4.26
C ASP A 259 11.36 9.81 3.10
N PHE A 260 10.49 10.83 3.08
CA PHE A 260 9.50 11.04 2.02
C PHE A 260 10.14 11.36 0.65
N TYR A 261 11.32 11.92 0.61
CA TYR A 261 11.97 12.40 -0.59
C TYR A 261 13.15 11.53 -1.01
N ASN A 262 13.82 10.91 -0.04
CA ASN A 262 15.07 10.20 -0.24
C ASN A 262 14.90 8.69 -0.12
N ARG A 263 15.52 7.94 -1.01
CA ARG A 263 15.51 6.47 -1.04
C ARG A 263 16.77 5.91 -1.66
N SER A 264 17.19 4.74 -1.21
CA SER A 264 18.17 3.89 -1.89
C SER A 264 17.45 2.70 -2.52
N THR A 265 17.76 2.38 -3.76
CA THR A 265 17.18 1.25 -4.48
C THR A 265 18.22 0.15 -4.66
N PHE A 266 17.81 -1.07 -4.39
CA PHE A 266 18.66 -2.26 -4.48
C PHE A 266 18.08 -3.24 -5.49
N ILE A 267 18.93 -3.90 -6.23
CA ILE A 267 18.57 -5.05 -7.09
C ILE A 267 19.14 -6.32 -6.48
N ARG A 268 18.37 -7.41 -6.50
CA ARG A 268 18.86 -8.72 -6.07
C ARG A 268 19.64 -9.37 -7.20
N TRP A 269 20.90 -9.70 -6.91
CA TRP A 269 21.79 -10.42 -7.82
C TRP A 269 22.39 -11.61 -7.09
N ASP A 270 22.18 -12.78 -7.60
CA ASP A 270 22.47 -14.05 -6.93
C ASP A 270 22.07 -13.98 -5.47
N ASP A 271 22.26 -14.23 -4.48
CA ASP A 271 21.69 -14.06 -3.14
C ASP A 271 22.08 -12.75 -2.42
N ALA A 272 22.69 -11.80 -3.12
CA ALA A 272 23.10 -10.51 -2.57
C ALA A 272 22.19 -9.36 -3.03
N TRP A 273 22.14 -8.30 -2.24
CA TRP A 273 21.56 -7.02 -2.61
C TRP A 273 22.67 -6.08 -3.08
N LEU A 274 22.56 -5.59 -4.30
CA LEU A 274 23.43 -4.58 -4.87
C LEU A 274 22.70 -3.26 -4.90
N GLU A 275 23.24 -2.24 -4.25
CA GLU A 275 22.73 -0.88 -4.33
C GLU A 275 22.96 -0.33 -5.75
N ILE A 276 21.91 0.30 -6.28
CA ILE A 276 21.98 0.98 -7.56
C ILE A 276 22.57 2.38 -7.29
N ASP A 277 23.72 2.67 -7.90
CA ASP A 277 24.39 3.97 -7.76
C ASP A 277 23.57 5.07 -8.45
N ALA A 278 22.73 5.74 -7.66
CA ALA A 278 21.86 6.83 -8.08
C ALA A 278 21.67 7.83 -6.94
N PRO A 279 21.40 9.12 -7.24
CA PRO A 279 20.99 10.07 -6.20
C PRO A 279 19.77 9.60 -5.43
N THR A 280 19.68 9.93 -4.14
CA THR A 280 18.60 9.46 -3.27
C THR A 280 17.25 10.10 -3.59
N ASP A 281 17.22 11.24 -4.22
CA ASP A 281 16.03 11.99 -4.65
C ASP A 281 15.46 11.54 -6.01
N VAL A 282 15.84 10.35 -6.49
CA VAL A 282 15.42 9.83 -7.79
C VAL A 282 14.37 8.74 -7.62
N ASN A 283 13.29 8.82 -8.41
CA ASN A 283 12.37 7.70 -8.60
C ASN A 283 12.91 6.78 -9.70
N LEU A 284 13.14 5.52 -9.34
CA LEU A 284 13.58 4.49 -10.26
C LEU A 284 12.40 3.62 -10.69
N SER A 285 12.31 3.34 -11.98
CA SER A 285 11.40 2.34 -12.54
C SER A 285 12.13 1.46 -13.55
N ALA A 286 11.62 0.25 -13.76
CA ALA A 286 12.21 -0.70 -14.67
C ALA A 286 11.28 -0.92 -15.88
N HIS A 287 11.85 -1.00 -17.07
CA HIS A 287 11.14 -1.40 -18.28
C HIS A 287 12.05 -2.24 -19.15
N ARG A 288 11.82 -3.56 -19.18
CA ARG A 288 12.68 -4.54 -19.85
C ARG A 288 14.16 -4.35 -19.44
N GLU A 289 15.07 -4.20 -20.41
CA GLU A 289 16.50 -3.94 -20.17
C GLU A 289 16.84 -2.58 -19.54
N TRP A 290 15.87 -1.65 -19.48
CA TRP A 290 16.10 -0.28 -19.06
C TRP A 290 15.76 -0.06 -17.59
N LEU A 291 16.59 0.74 -16.92
CA LEU A 291 16.29 1.44 -15.68
C LEU A 291 16.06 2.91 -15.99
N LEU A 292 14.91 3.42 -15.62
CA LEU A 292 14.48 4.79 -15.87
C LEU A 292 14.60 5.59 -14.57
N PHE A 293 15.40 6.63 -14.60
CA PHE A 293 15.63 7.53 -13.48
C PHE A 293 14.85 8.83 -13.69
N ARG A 294 13.94 9.15 -12.78
CA ARG A 294 13.19 10.39 -12.77
C ARG A 294 13.57 11.21 -11.55
N PRO A 295 14.40 12.28 -11.68
CA PRO A 295 14.71 13.18 -10.59
C PRO A 295 13.43 13.83 -10.04
N GLN A 296 13.43 14.18 -8.76
CA GLN A 296 12.34 14.95 -8.13
C GLN A 296 12.52 16.44 -8.25
N GLN A 297 13.75 16.88 -8.53
CA GLN A 297 14.10 18.29 -8.78
C GLN A 297 14.60 18.42 -10.22
N ASP A 298 14.27 19.56 -10.86
CA ASP A 298 14.77 19.92 -12.21
C ASP A 298 16.23 20.40 -12.15
#